data_071286147d466fe45061441d6762bc8e
#
_entry.id   071286147d466fe45061441d6762bc8e
#
_cell.length_a   1.000
_cell.length_b   1.000
_cell.length_c   1.000
_cell.angle_alpha   90.00
_cell.angle_beta   90.00
_cell.angle_gamma   90.00
#
_symmetry.space_group_name_H-M   'P 1'
#
loop_
_entity.id
_entity.type
_entity.pdbx_description
1 polymer ?
#
loop_
_entity_poly.entity_id
_entity_poly.type
_entity_poly.pdbx_seq_one_letter_code
_entity_poly.pdbx_strand_id
1 'polypeptide(L)'
;MIAIGSNQIQMGPLAYLTAVDTSLTHDLSPIDRDNTRVSVSLDELNRVVKLWRSEKTGGQTNPYSSLFEHVHPLVIGAVDRAESLSIKICRDLLSYHVDTDEQALEIANILNSRYPSHSFPILEKEARDIGLNVDKLGAEVNSLLLDLNELYSEMGQKATTDFDETRSHSNEIINILEAMNSQLFYQQDKDWFYRESERRWITMNDDSGWRKVDLQAGEIRQTVMHIS
;
A
#
# COMPACT_ATOMS: atom_id res chain seq x y z
N MET A 1 -1.50 -3.98 7.79
CA MET A 1 -2.80 -4.60 8.18
C MET A 1 -2.68 -6.10 8.38
N ILE A 2 -2.22 -6.90 7.37
CA ILE A 2 -2.13 -8.38 7.51
C ILE A 2 -1.30 -8.79 8.75
N ALA A 3 -0.12 -8.20 8.94
CA ALA A 3 0.77 -8.52 10.04
C ALA A 3 0.13 -8.33 11.43
N ILE A 4 -0.62 -7.24 11.62
CA ILE A 4 -1.28 -6.96 12.91
C ILE A 4 -2.52 -7.84 13.18
N GLY A 5 -2.99 -8.58 12.18
CA GLY A 5 -4.05 -9.57 12.33
C GLY A 5 -3.54 -10.94 12.81
N SER A 6 -2.23 -11.11 12.97
CA SER A 6 -1.62 -12.36 13.46
C SER A 6 -1.37 -12.33 14.97
N ASN A 7 -1.45 -13.48 15.61
CA ASN A 7 -1.15 -13.61 17.06
C ASN A 7 0.30 -13.28 17.39
N GLN A 8 1.21 -13.51 16.44
CA GLN A 8 2.64 -13.27 16.58
C GLN A 8 3.22 -12.88 15.22
N ILE A 9 4.09 -11.89 15.21
CA ILE A 9 4.84 -11.44 14.04
C ILE A 9 6.27 -11.95 14.20
N GLN A 10 6.76 -12.71 13.24
CA GLN A 10 8.17 -13.13 13.21
C GLN A 10 8.92 -12.30 12.17
N MET A 11 9.99 -11.65 12.61
CA MET A 11 10.79 -10.76 11.77
C MET A 11 12.19 -11.31 11.52
N GLY A 12 12.56 -11.41 10.24
CA GLY A 12 13.93 -11.71 9.82
C GLY A 12 14.88 -10.53 10.06
N PRO A 13 16.19 -10.72 9.91
CA PRO A 13 17.21 -9.70 10.20
C PRO A 13 17.05 -8.38 9.43
N LEU A 14 16.49 -8.44 8.23
CA LEU A 14 16.24 -7.29 7.35
C LEU A 14 14.76 -6.92 7.24
N ALA A 15 13.90 -7.61 7.98
CA ALA A 15 12.47 -7.34 7.94
C ALA A 15 12.13 -6.05 8.69
N TYR A 16 11.14 -5.34 8.17
CA TYR A 16 10.55 -4.18 8.83
C TYR A 16 9.05 -4.12 8.52
N LEU A 17 8.32 -3.50 9.41
CA LEU A 17 6.94 -3.07 9.17
C LEU A 17 6.96 -1.62 8.71
N THR A 18 5.87 -1.17 8.13
CA THR A 18 5.67 0.25 7.78
C THR A 18 4.44 0.80 8.49
N ALA A 19 4.40 2.11 8.62
CA ALA A 19 3.19 2.79 9.05
C ALA A 19 2.04 2.49 8.07
N VAL A 20 0.81 2.61 8.55
CA VAL A 20 -0.37 2.43 7.70
C VAL A 20 -0.53 3.65 6.81
N ASP A 21 -0.63 3.44 5.51
CA ASP A 21 -0.89 4.48 4.53
C ASP A 21 -2.41 4.61 4.33
N THR A 22 -2.94 5.78 4.64
CA THR A 22 -4.34 6.15 4.46
C THR A 22 -4.55 7.15 3.35
N SER A 23 -3.53 7.38 2.51
CA SER A 23 -3.64 8.25 1.35
C SER A 23 -4.69 7.74 0.37
N LEU A 24 -5.41 8.67 -0.25
CA LEU A 24 -6.54 8.34 -1.09
C LEU A 24 -6.55 9.26 -2.32
N THR A 25 -6.85 8.69 -3.47
CA THR A 25 -7.14 9.41 -4.69
C THR A 25 -8.67 9.47 -4.90
N HIS A 26 -9.20 10.67 -4.98
CA HIS A 26 -10.63 10.95 -5.16
C HIS A 26 -10.86 11.63 -6.52
N ASP A 27 -12.08 11.57 -7.05
CA ASP A 27 -12.40 12.24 -8.33
C ASP A 27 -12.18 13.75 -8.30
N LEU A 28 -12.24 14.35 -7.14
CA LEU A 28 -11.98 15.77 -6.90
C LEU A 28 -10.58 16.05 -6.34
N SER A 29 -9.67 15.06 -6.32
CA SER A 29 -8.27 15.28 -5.94
C SER A 29 -7.58 16.26 -6.89
N PRO A 30 -6.60 17.03 -6.42
CA PRO A 30 -5.78 17.87 -7.26
C PRO A 30 -5.17 17.08 -8.43
N ILE A 31 -4.95 17.78 -9.54
CA ILE A 31 -4.34 17.21 -10.74
C ILE A 31 -2.94 17.79 -10.90
N ASP A 32 -1.94 16.95 -11.13
CA ASP A 32 -0.58 17.34 -11.38
C ASP A 32 -0.35 17.79 -12.84
N ARG A 33 0.92 18.08 -13.19
CA ARG A 33 1.31 18.54 -14.53
C ARG A 33 1.15 17.48 -15.62
N ASP A 34 1.11 16.20 -15.22
CA ASP A 34 0.97 15.07 -16.11
C ASP A 34 -0.50 14.63 -16.25
N ASN A 35 -1.42 15.49 -15.78
CA ASN A 35 -2.86 15.26 -15.78
C ASN A 35 -3.27 14.01 -14.98
N THR A 36 -2.49 13.69 -13.93
CA THR A 36 -2.75 12.59 -13.01
C THR A 36 -3.28 13.12 -11.69
N ARG A 37 -4.28 12.46 -11.11
CA ARG A 37 -4.81 12.85 -9.80
C ARG A 37 -3.80 12.54 -8.71
N VAL A 38 -3.55 13.52 -7.86
CA VAL A 38 -2.65 13.41 -6.72
C VAL A 38 -3.37 12.70 -5.57
N SER A 39 -2.71 11.72 -4.96
CA SER A 39 -3.18 11.13 -3.71
C SER A 39 -2.99 12.10 -2.55
N VAL A 40 -3.93 12.15 -1.64
CA VAL A 40 -3.94 13.07 -0.48
C VAL A 40 -4.12 12.26 0.80
N SER A 41 -3.35 12.57 1.84
CA SER A 41 -3.51 11.99 3.18
C SER A 41 -3.90 13.06 4.21
N LEU A 42 -4.57 12.64 5.28
CA LEU A 42 -4.92 13.56 6.37
C LEU A 42 -3.68 14.03 7.13
N ASP A 43 -2.67 13.18 7.28
CA ASP A 43 -1.41 13.56 7.93
C ASP A 43 -0.71 14.71 7.18
N GLU A 44 -0.64 14.66 5.84
CA GLU A 44 -0.08 15.75 5.03
C GLU A 44 -0.85 17.05 5.21
N LEU A 45 -2.18 16.99 5.17
CA LEU A 45 -3.03 18.17 5.40
C LEU A 45 -2.83 18.76 6.79
N ASN A 46 -2.78 17.93 7.83
CA ASN A 46 -2.53 18.34 9.20
C ASN A 46 -1.14 18.97 9.39
N ARG A 47 -0.12 18.44 8.70
CA ARG A 47 1.25 19.01 8.69
C ARG A 47 1.26 20.39 8.07
N VAL A 48 0.59 20.60 6.95
CA VAL A 48 0.45 21.91 6.32
C VAL A 48 -0.22 22.90 7.28
N VAL A 49 -1.33 22.54 7.90
CA VAL A 49 -2.04 23.38 8.87
C VAL A 49 -1.16 23.69 10.11
N LYS A 50 -0.39 22.68 10.59
CA LYS A 50 0.55 22.86 11.72
C LYS A 50 1.68 23.82 11.36
N LEU A 51 2.30 23.68 10.20
CA LEU A 51 3.34 24.57 9.70
C LEU A 51 2.81 26.01 9.60
N TRP A 52 1.64 26.19 9.02
CA TRP A 52 1.00 27.51 8.92
C TRP A 52 0.79 28.15 10.28
N ARG A 53 0.30 27.40 11.28
CA ARG A 53 0.09 27.90 12.64
C ARG A 53 1.40 28.22 13.38
N SER A 54 2.52 27.55 13.03
CA SER A 54 3.82 27.80 13.66
C SER A 54 4.49 29.05 13.15
N GLU A 55 4.18 29.49 11.93
CA GLU A 55 4.62 30.78 11.42
C GLU A 55 3.77 31.88 12.07
N LYS A 56 4.41 32.69 12.95
CA LYS A 56 3.80 33.85 13.61
C LYS A 56 3.47 34.98 12.62
N THR A 57 2.76 34.70 11.57
CA THR A 57 2.15 35.72 10.71
C THR A 57 0.95 36.28 11.46
N GLY A 58 1.04 37.54 11.92
CA GLY A 58 0.02 38.23 12.73
C GLY A 58 -1.31 38.52 12.01
N GLY A 59 -1.79 37.60 11.21
CA GLY A 59 -3.07 37.69 10.52
C GLY A 59 -4.04 36.61 11.03
N GLN A 60 -5.28 37.01 11.26
CA GLN A 60 -6.41 36.14 11.64
C GLN A 60 -6.90 35.27 10.45
N THR A 61 -6.03 34.91 9.52
CA THR A 61 -6.44 34.15 8.32
C THR A 61 -6.61 32.68 8.70
N ASN A 62 -7.78 32.14 8.46
CA ASN A 62 -8.04 30.72 8.66
C ASN A 62 -7.21 29.90 7.66
N PRO A 63 -6.29 29.00 8.11
CA PRO A 63 -5.43 28.22 7.22
C PRO A 63 -6.24 27.32 6.25
N TYR A 64 -7.43 26.94 6.63
CA TYR A 64 -8.32 26.16 5.79
C TYR A 64 -8.83 26.93 4.56
N SER A 65 -8.92 28.27 4.63
CA SER A 65 -9.37 29.07 3.48
C SER A 65 -8.43 28.93 2.29
N SER A 66 -7.12 29.02 2.52
CA SER A 66 -6.11 28.83 1.46
C SER A 66 -6.00 27.35 1.03
N LEU A 67 -6.18 26.43 1.96
CA LEU A 67 -6.17 25.00 1.64
C LEU A 67 -7.32 24.63 0.68
N PHE A 68 -8.52 25.20 0.89
CA PHE A 68 -9.70 24.94 0.07
C PHE A 68 -9.58 25.50 -1.37
N GLU A 69 -8.67 26.41 -1.62
CA GLU A 69 -8.37 26.84 -2.99
C GLU A 69 -7.64 25.77 -3.83
N HIS A 70 -6.93 24.85 -3.15
CA HIS A 70 -6.11 23.83 -3.78
C HIS A 70 -6.61 22.40 -3.58
N VAL A 71 -7.31 22.14 -2.48
CA VAL A 71 -7.87 20.82 -2.15
C VAL A 71 -9.36 20.96 -1.88
N HIS A 72 -10.15 20.27 -2.66
CA HIS A 72 -11.60 20.32 -2.52
C HIS A 72 -12.05 19.81 -1.12
N PRO A 73 -12.97 20.51 -0.40
CA PRO A 73 -13.40 20.11 0.95
C PRO A 73 -13.92 18.67 1.07
N LEU A 74 -14.55 18.13 0.02
CA LEU A 74 -15.01 16.74 0.01
C LEU A 74 -13.84 15.73 0.01
N VAL A 75 -12.70 16.09 -0.58
CA VAL A 75 -11.47 15.27 -0.51
C VAL A 75 -10.97 15.22 0.93
N ILE A 76 -10.93 16.37 1.62
CA ILE A 76 -10.53 16.44 3.03
C ILE A 76 -11.45 15.56 3.90
N GLY A 77 -12.75 15.63 3.68
CA GLY A 77 -13.70 14.77 4.39
C GLY A 77 -13.58 13.28 4.03
N ALA A 78 -13.16 12.95 2.80
CA ALA A 78 -12.91 11.58 2.39
C ALA A 78 -11.65 10.98 3.05
N VAL A 79 -10.55 11.76 3.12
CA VAL A 79 -9.31 11.30 3.77
C VAL A 79 -9.47 11.19 5.30
N ASP A 80 -10.20 12.10 5.95
CA ASP A 80 -10.56 12.00 7.38
C ASP A 80 -11.32 10.70 7.69
N ARG A 81 -12.27 10.36 6.83
CA ARG A 81 -13.02 9.12 6.93
C ARG A 81 -12.15 7.88 6.69
N ALA A 82 -11.23 7.94 5.72
CA ALA A 82 -10.29 6.86 5.44
C ALA A 82 -9.36 6.60 6.63
N GLU A 83 -8.83 7.63 7.28
CA GLU A 83 -8.02 7.49 8.49
C GLU A 83 -8.83 6.93 9.65
N SER A 84 -10.03 7.46 9.90
CA SER A 84 -10.93 6.93 10.94
C SER A 84 -11.28 5.46 10.73
N LEU A 85 -11.52 5.04 9.49
CA LEU A 85 -11.77 3.65 9.14
C LEU A 85 -10.52 2.80 9.36
N SER A 86 -9.35 3.28 8.98
CA SER A 86 -8.08 2.59 9.18
C SER A 86 -7.79 2.35 10.66
N ILE A 87 -7.92 3.37 11.50
CA ILE A 87 -7.75 3.25 12.96
C ILE A 87 -8.73 2.21 13.52
N LYS A 88 -9.99 2.27 13.09
CA LYS A 88 -11.01 1.31 13.52
C LYS A 88 -10.63 -0.14 13.15
N ILE A 89 -10.24 -0.38 11.90
CA ILE A 89 -9.86 -1.72 11.43
C ILE A 89 -8.61 -2.20 12.18
N CYS A 90 -7.59 -1.36 12.35
CA CYS A 90 -6.40 -1.71 13.13
C CYS A 90 -6.75 -2.10 14.56
N ARG A 91 -7.58 -1.29 15.26
CA ARG A 91 -8.06 -1.59 16.61
C ARG A 91 -8.84 -2.91 16.65
N ASP A 92 -9.78 -3.13 15.75
CA ASP A 92 -10.59 -4.34 15.69
C ASP A 92 -9.70 -5.59 15.48
N LEU A 93 -8.68 -5.51 14.62
CA LEU A 93 -7.72 -6.61 14.42
C LEU A 93 -6.85 -6.84 15.65
N LEU A 94 -6.32 -5.79 16.27
CA LEU A 94 -5.47 -5.88 17.44
C LEU A 94 -6.22 -6.38 18.67
N SER A 95 -7.52 -6.11 18.79
CA SER A 95 -8.34 -6.55 19.94
C SER A 95 -8.42 -8.08 20.11
N TYR A 96 -8.05 -8.85 19.08
CA TYR A 96 -7.93 -10.32 19.19
C TYR A 96 -6.62 -10.79 19.85
N HIS A 97 -5.62 -9.89 20.01
CA HIS A 97 -4.25 -10.28 20.36
C HIS A 97 -3.66 -9.49 21.53
N VAL A 98 -4.22 -8.32 21.85
CA VAL A 98 -3.77 -7.47 22.96
C VAL A 98 -4.75 -7.55 24.13
N ASP A 99 -4.26 -7.26 25.34
CA ASP A 99 -5.01 -7.49 26.57
C ASP A 99 -6.20 -6.54 26.76
N THR A 100 -6.08 -5.31 26.27
CA THR A 100 -7.11 -4.28 26.44
C THR A 100 -7.41 -3.53 25.16
N ASP A 101 -8.63 -3.02 25.07
CA ASP A 101 -9.08 -2.20 23.95
C ASP A 101 -8.37 -0.84 23.88
N GLU A 102 -7.98 -0.29 25.02
CA GLU A 102 -7.17 0.93 25.09
C GLU A 102 -5.80 0.71 24.47
N GLN A 103 -5.15 -0.40 24.74
CA GLN A 103 -3.86 -0.76 24.13
C GLN A 103 -4.01 -0.96 22.62
N ALA A 104 -5.07 -1.64 22.18
CA ALA A 104 -5.35 -1.81 20.75
C ALA A 104 -5.50 -0.46 20.04
N LEU A 105 -6.23 0.47 20.65
CA LEU A 105 -6.43 1.82 20.12
C LEU A 105 -5.13 2.64 20.12
N GLU A 106 -4.30 2.53 21.16
CA GLU A 106 -3.00 3.22 21.23
C GLU A 106 -2.07 2.75 20.10
N ILE A 107 -1.92 1.43 19.91
CA ILE A 107 -1.11 0.87 18.83
C ILE A 107 -1.66 1.30 17.48
N ALA A 108 -2.98 1.24 17.28
CA ALA A 108 -3.62 1.69 16.03
C ALA A 108 -3.31 3.15 15.72
N ASN A 109 -3.39 4.04 16.70
CA ASN A 109 -3.05 5.47 16.54
C ASN A 109 -1.56 5.66 16.22
N ILE A 110 -0.67 4.94 16.89
CA ILE A 110 0.78 5.00 16.61
C ILE A 110 1.06 4.63 15.17
N LEU A 111 0.50 3.52 14.68
CA LEU A 111 0.72 3.02 13.33
C LEU A 111 0.14 3.94 12.25
N ASN A 112 -0.91 4.68 12.53
CA ASN A 112 -1.57 5.57 11.56
C ASN A 112 -1.01 6.99 11.53
N SER A 113 -0.45 7.52 12.67
CA SER A 113 -0.16 8.96 12.74
C SER A 113 1.17 9.36 13.37
N ARG A 114 1.90 8.44 14.02
CA ARG A 114 3.15 8.79 14.74
C ARG A 114 4.35 8.96 13.82
N TYR A 115 4.41 8.22 12.73
CA TYR A 115 5.57 8.16 11.87
C TYR A 115 5.59 9.28 10.83
N PRO A 116 6.77 9.86 10.54
CA PRO A 116 6.87 11.00 9.63
C PRO A 116 6.68 10.65 8.16
N SER A 117 6.70 9.36 7.84
CA SER A 117 6.50 8.84 6.47
C SER A 117 5.89 7.45 6.54
N HIS A 118 5.01 7.13 5.59
CA HIS A 118 4.45 5.79 5.43
C HIS A 118 5.52 4.74 5.10
N SER A 119 6.63 5.15 4.49
CA SER A 119 7.77 4.27 4.21
C SER A 119 8.79 4.16 5.36
N PHE A 120 8.52 4.77 6.53
CA PHE A 120 9.41 4.64 7.68
C PHE A 120 9.52 3.18 8.13
N PRO A 121 10.76 2.63 8.24
CA PRO A 121 10.96 1.23 8.60
C PRO A 121 10.83 1.05 10.12
N ILE A 122 9.77 0.41 10.57
CA ILE A 122 9.55 0.02 11.96
C ILE A 122 10.26 -1.31 12.16
N LEU A 123 11.43 -1.29 12.82
CA LEU A 123 12.25 -2.47 13.08
C LEU A 123 11.71 -3.28 14.26
N GLU A 124 12.20 -4.51 14.42
CA GLU A 124 11.78 -5.45 15.46
C GLU A 124 11.69 -4.81 16.86
N LYS A 125 12.72 -4.08 17.28
CA LYS A 125 12.74 -3.44 18.59
C LYS A 125 11.61 -2.42 18.73
N GLU A 126 11.47 -1.54 17.75
CA GLU A 126 10.43 -0.51 17.77
C GLU A 126 9.03 -1.12 17.70
N ALA A 127 8.85 -2.17 16.92
CA ALA A 127 7.59 -2.92 16.84
C ALA A 127 7.20 -3.50 18.22
N ARG A 128 8.16 -4.00 19.01
CA ARG A 128 7.92 -4.42 20.39
C ARG A 128 7.63 -3.23 21.33
N ASP A 129 8.39 -2.16 21.20
CA ASP A 129 8.25 -0.98 22.05
C ASP A 129 6.86 -0.31 21.90
N ILE A 130 6.23 -0.44 20.73
CA ILE A 130 4.85 0.02 20.53
C ILE A 130 3.78 -0.98 20.96
N GLY A 131 4.17 -2.16 21.44
CA GLY A 131 3.26 -3.16 22.03
C GLY A 131 2.84 -4.30 21.10
N LEU A 132 3.45 -4.45 19.92
CA LEU A 132 3.21 -5.61 19.04
C LEU A 132 3.92 -6.87 19.57
N ASN A 133 3.27 -8.02 19.45
CA ASN A 133 3.87 -9.31 19.76
C ASN A 133 4.82 -9.76 18.65
N VAL A 134 6.08 -9.38 18.76
CA VAL A 134 7.10 -9.62 17.73
C VAL A 134 8.23 -10.50 18.26
N ASP A 135 8.62 -11.49 17.47
CA ASP A 135 9.76 -12.36 17.72
C ASP A 135 10.72 -12.44 16.54
N LYS A 136 11.91 -12.96 16.80
CA LYS A 136 12.88 -13.22 15.75
C LYS A 136 12.48 -14.44 14.94
N LEU A 137 12.57 -14.31 13.63
CA LEU A 137 12.39 -15.43 12.72
C LEU A 137 13.51 -16.46 12.90
N GLY A 138 13.17 -17.75 12.96
CA GLY A 138 14.14 -18.83 13.00
C GLY A 138 15.02 -18.86 11.75
N ALA A 139 16.31 -19.19 11.93
CA ALA A 139 17.29 -19.15 10.85
C ALA A 139 16.92 -20.05 9.65
N GLU A 140 16.37 -21.23 9.91
CA GLU A 140 15.95 -22.18 8.88
C GLU A 140 14.79 -21.60 8.05
N VAL A 141 13.77 -21.06 8.71
CA VAL A 141 12.63 -20.42 8.01
C VAL A 141 13.08 -19.17 7.27
N ASN A 142 13.98 -18.38 7.83
CA ASN A 142 14.56 -17.22 7.14
C ASN A 142 15.28 -17.62 5.85
N SER A 143 16.06 -18.72 5.86
CA SER A 143 16.72 -19.22 4.63
C SER A 143 15.70 -19.59 3.57
N LEU A 144 14.67 -20.37 3.93
CA LEU A 144 13.60 -20.75 3.00
C LEU A 144 12.85 -19.55 2.43
N LEU A 145 12.61 -18.51 3.24
CA LEU A 145 11.97 -17.29 2.76
C LEU A 145 12.86 -16.49 1.80
N LEU A 146 14.18 -16.51 1.99
CA LEU A 146 15.12 -15.89 1.05
C LEU A 146 15.13 -16.63 -0.29
N ASP A 147 15.14 -17.95 -0.28
CA ASP A 147 15.07 -18.78 -1.48
C ASP A 147 13.74 -18.54 -2.22
N LEU A 148 12.61 -18.46 -1.51
CA LEU A 148 11.31 -18.12 -2.08
C LEU A 148 11.28 -16.70 -2.65
N ASN A 149 11.91 -15.73 -1.96
CA ASN A 149 11.96 -14.35 -2.44
C ASN A 149 12.76 -14.25 -3.76
N GLU A 150 13.83 -15.04 -3.91
CA GLU A 150 14.58 -15.10 -5.16
C GLU A 150 13.70 -15.61 -6.31
N LEU A 151 13.02 -16.75 -6.10
CA LEU A 151 12.09 -17.32 -7.09
C LEU A 151 10.95 -16.35 -7.45
N TYR A 152 10.34 -15.71 -6.48
CA TYR A 152 9.26 -14.76 -6.73
C TYR A 152 9.76 -13.47 -7.40
N SER A 153 10.97 -13.05 -7.11
CA SER A 153 11.60 -11.91 -7.78
C SER A 153 11.86 -12.20 -9.26
N GLU A 154 12.24 -13.42 -9.60
CA GLU A 154 12.38 -13.86 -10.98
C GLU A 154 11.01 -13.91 -11.71
N MET A 155 9.97 -14.44 -11.04
CA MET A 155 8.60 -14.47 -11.59
C MET A 155 8.01 -13.07 -11.78
N GLY A 156 8.31 -12.16 -10.87
CA GLY A 156 7.79 -10.80 -10.85
C GLY A 156 8.54 -9.81 -11.76
N GLN A 157 9.53 -10.26 -12.53
CA GLN A 157 10.26 -9.37 -13.44
C GLN A 157 9.32 -8.83 -14.53
N LYS A 158 9.31 -7.51 -14.64
CA LYS A 158 8.57 -6.84 -15.71
C LYS A 158 9.22 -7.09 -17.05
N ALA A 159 8.50 -7.76 -17.95
CA ALA A 159 8.87 -7.88 -19.34
C ALA A 159 8.26 -6.72 -20.13
N THR A 160 9.09 -5.98 -20.84
CA THR A 160 8.64 -4.89 -21.73
C THR A 160 9.11 -5.19 -23.14
N THR A 161 8.21 -5.06 -24.12
CA THR A 161 8.51 -5.16 -25.54
C THR A 161 8.11 -3.85 -26.20
N ASP A 162 9.09 -3.11 -26.69
CA ASP A 162 8.87 -1.88 -27.46
C ASP A 162 8.69 -2.26 -28.94
N PHE A 163 7.52 -1.93 -29.49
CA PHE A 163 7.23 -2.15 -30.91
C PHE A 163 7.74 -1.00 -31.78
N ASP A 164 7.60 0.23 -31.26
CA ASP A 164 8.09 1.46 -31.84
C ASP A 164 8.14 2.58 -30.76
N GLU A 165 8.43 3.84 -31.15
CA GLU A 165 8.53 4.96 -30.23
C GLU A 165 7.21 5.31 -29.51
N THR A 166 6.10 4.81 -30.02
CA THR A 166 4.75 5.12 -29.52
C THR A 166 3.99 3.92 -28.99
N ARG A 167 4.48 2.69 -29.17
CA ARG A 167 3.78 1.49 -28.75
C ARG A 167 4.69 0.53 -28.00
N SER A 168 4.22 0.07 -26.88
CA SER A 168 4.90 -0.95 -26.08
C SER A 168 3.89 -1.93 -25.46
N HIS A 169 4.38 -3.11 -25.14
CA HIS A 169 3.66 -4.11 -24.36
C HIS A 169 4.41 -4.35 -23.05
N SER A 170 3.68 -4.49 -21.94
CA SER A 170 4.27 -4.88 -20.67
C SER A 170 3.52 -6.04 -20.03
N ASN A 171 4.29 -6.96 -19.48
CA ASN A 171 3.79 -8.10 -18.74
C ASN A 171 4.57 -8.24 -17.43
N GLU A 172 3.85 -8.36 -16.32
CA GLU A 172 4.44 -8.40 -14.98
C GLU A 172 3.52 -9.14 -14.01
N ILE A 173 4.09 -10.01 -13.16
CA ILE A 173 3.36 -10.63 -12.06
C ILE A 173 3.61 -9.78 -10.81
N ILE A 174 2.55 -9.15 -10.28
CA ILE A 174 2.66 -8.18 -9.17
C ILE A 174 2.17 -8.69 -7.82
N ASN A 175 1.39 -9.76 -7.80
CA ASN A 175 0.91 -10.38 -6.56
C ASN A 175 0.93 -11.90 -6.70
N ILE A 176 1.43 -12.59 -5.68
CA ILE A 176 1.45 -14.05 -5.62
C ILE A 176 0.86 -14.49 -4.28
N LEU A 177 -0.10 -15.40 -4.33
CA LEU A 177 -0.68 -16.08 -3.18
C LEU A 177 -0.50 -17.58 -3.39
N GLU A 178 0.18 -18.25 -2.49
CA GLU A 178 0.50 -19.66 -2.63
C GLU A 178 0.06 -20.48 -1.43
N ALA A 179 -0.47 -21.65 -1.72
CA ALA A 179 -0.81 -22.67 -0.76
C ALA A 179 -0.42 -24.03 -1.34
N MET A 180 -0.49 -25.10 -0.53
CA MET A 180 -0.17 -26.44 -1.00
C MET A 180 -0.97 -26.80 -2.26
N ASN A 181 -0.25 -27.11 -3.35
CA ASN A 181 -0.79 -27.49 -4.66
C ASN A 181 -1.64 -26.42 -5.38
N SER A 182 -1.63 -25.17 -4.93
CA SER A 182 -2.38 -24.09 -5.56
C SER A 182 -1.63 -22.78 -5.48
N GLN A 183 -1.49 -22.08 -6.60
CA GLN A 183 -0.90 -20.76 -6.68
C GLN A 183 -1.87 -19.83 -7.40
N LEU A 184 -2.09 -18.65 -6.82
CA LEU A 184 -2.80 -17.56 -7.49
C LEU A 184 -1.82 -16.42 -7.70
N PHE A 185 -1.87 -15.80 -8.87
CA PHE A 185 -1.09 -14.60 -9.13
C PHE A 185 -1.89 -13.61 -9.96
N TYR A 186 -1.63 -12.33 -9.72
CA TYR A 186 -2.15 -11.27 -10.56
C TYR A 186 -1.13 -10.91 -11.61
N GLN A 187 -1.48 -11.13 -12.86
CA GLN A 187 -0.69 -10.76 -14.02
C GLN A 187 -1.18 -9.42 -14.55
N GLN A 188 -0.30 -8.44 -14.60
CA GLN A 188 -0.55 -7.20 -15.32
C GLN A 188 -0.04 -7.38 -16.75
N ASP A 189 -0.96 -7.32 -17.71
CA ASP A 189 -0.71 -7.59 -19.12
C ASP A 189 -1.36 -6.49 -19.95
N LYS A 190 -0.54 -5.54 -20.46
CA LYS A 190 -1.04 -4.30 -21.05
C LYS A 190 -0.30 -3.90 -22.30
N ASP A 191 -1.08 -3.47 -23.29
CA ASP A 191 -0.59 -2.74 -24.44
C ASP A 191 -0.71 -1.24 -24.20
N TRP A 192 0.35 -0.51 -24.51
CA TRP A 192 0.48 0.92 -24.28
C TRP A 192 0.66 1.66 -25.59
N PHE A 193 0.05 2.85 -25.63
CA PHE A 193 0.24 3.81 -26.73
C PHE A 193 0.59 5.19 -26.17
N TYR A 194 1.67 5.80 -26.69
CA TYR A 194 2.04 7.17 -26.32
C TYR A 194 1.22 8.17 -27.11
N ARG A 195 0.35 8.92 -26.42
CA ARG A 195 -0.47 9.98 -27.02
C ARG A 195 0.27 11.31 -26.95
N GLU A 196 0.82 11.77 -28.06
CA GLU A 196 1.62 13.00 -28.15
C GLU A 196 0.85 14.25 -27.70
N SER A 197 -0.44 14.36 -28.06
CA SER A 197 -1.29 15.49 -27.68
C SER A 197 -1.47 15.66 -26.16
N GLU A 198 -1.37 14.57 -25.41
CA GLU A 198 -1.52 14.53 -23.96
C GLU A 198 -0.18 14.28 -23.24
N ARG A 199 0.88 14.00 -24.00
CA ARG A 199 2.22 13.68 -23.50
C ARG A 199 2.22 12.57 -22.45
N ARG A 200 1.41 11.53 -22.65
CA ARG A 200 1.31 10.40 -21.74
C ARG A 200 1.09 9.08 -22.45
N TRP A 201 1.46 8.00 -21.78
CA TRP A 201 1.12 6.66 -22.16
C TRP A 201 -0.31 6.34 -21.74
N ILE A 202 -1.08 5.77 -22.64
CA ILE A 202 -2.45 5.28 -22.39
C ILE A 202 -2.51 3.78 -22.64
N THR A 203 -3.35 3.09 -21.90
CA THR A 203 -3.62 1.68 -22.12
C THR A 203 -4.52 1.52 -23.33
N MET A 204 -4.11 0.67 -24.28
CA MET A 204 -4.91 0.27 -25.44
C MET A 204 -5.71 -1.00 -25.18
N ASN A 205 -5.01 -2.03 -24.70
CA ASN A 205 -5.61 -3.30 -24.26
C ASN A 205 -5.16 -3.56 -22.83
N ASP A 206 -6.03 -4.18 -22.05
CA ASP A 206 -5.74 -4.58 -20.68
C ASP A 206 -6.30 -6.00 -20.45
N ASP A 207 -5.40 -6.99 -20.60
CA ASP A 207 -5.69 -8.40 -20.35
C ASP A 207 -5.25 -8.82 -18.92
N SER A 208 -5.01 -7.82 -18.06
CA SER A 208 -4.63 -8.04 -16.67
C SER A 208 -5.71 -8.80 -15.91
N GLY A 209 -5.28 -9.68 -15.01
CA GLY A 209 -6.23 -10.44 -14.21
C GLY A 209 -5.58 -11.48 -13.32
N TRP A 210 -6.39 -12.04 -12.45
CA TRP A 210 -5.97 -13.15 -11.61
C TRP A 210 -5.88 -14.44 -12.43
N ARG A 211 -4.78 -15.16 -12.22
CA ARG A 211 -4.54 -16.50 -12.76
C ARG A 211 -4.45 -17.47 -11.59
N LYS A 212 -4.99 -18.66 -11.77
CA LYS A 212 -4.87 -19.76 -10.81
C LYS A 212 -4.17 -20.92 -11.46
N VAL A 213 -3.19 -21.48 -10.79
CA VAL A 213 -2.49 -22.72 -11.16
C VAL A 213 -2.74 -23.74 -10.05
N ASP A 214 -3.30 -24.87 -10.40
CA ASP A 214 -3.52 -26.00 -9.50
C ASP A 214 -2.71 -27.21 -9.97
N LEU A 215 -2.05 -27.89 -9.03
CA LEU A 215 -1.44 -29.18 -9.25
C LEU A 215 -2.39 -30.28 -8.79
N GLN A 216 -3.02 -30.98 -9.74
CA GLN A 216 -3.95 -32.08 -9.45
C GLN A 216 -3.46 -33.36 -10.10
N ALA A 217 -3.24 -34.41 -9.33
CA ALA A 217 -2.80 -35.73 -9.79
C ALA A 217 -1.54 -35.70 -10.67
N GLY A 218 -0.63 -34.72 -10.46
CA GLY A 218 0.58 -34.53 -11.26
C GLY A 218 0.39 -33.71 -12.54
N GLU A 219 -0.81 -33.22 -12.81
CA GLU A 219 -1.10 -32.32 -13.92
C GLU A 219 -1.24 -30.88 -13.45
N ILE A 220 -0.67 -29.95 -14.21
CA ILE A 220 -0.79 -28.50 -13.99
C ILE A 220 -2.01 -28.01 -14.75
N ARG A 221 -2.96 -27.41 -14.02
CA ARG A 221 -4.12 -26.70 -14.58
C ARG A 221 -4.02 -25.22 -14.32
N GLN A 222 -4.08 -24.44 -15.39
CA GLN A 222 -4.18 -22.98 -15.31
C GLN A 222 -5.57 -22.52 -15.69
N THR A 223 -6.13 -21.64 -14.88
CA THR A 223 -7.45 -21.01 -15.10
C THR A 223 -7.38 -19.51 -14.89
N VAL A 224 -8.18 -18.77 -15.64
CA VAL A 224 -8.40 -17.32 -15.40
C VAL A 224 -9.50 -17.19 -14.35
N MET A 225 -9.27 -16.36 -13.33
CA MET A 225 -10.26 -16.06 -12.30
C MET A 225 -10.82 -14.66 -12.53
N HIS A 226 -12.12 -14.56 -12.65
CA HIS A 226 -12.82 -13.28 -12.61
C HIS A 226 -13.29 -13.04 -11.17
N ILE A 227 -12.71 -12.04 -10.52
CA ILE A 227 -13.17 -11.57 -9.20
C ILE A 227 -14.05 -10.36 -9.50
N SER A 228 -15.35 -10.53 -9.30
CA SER A 228 -16.35 -9.47 -9.44
C SER A 228 -16.51 -8.71 -8.14
#